data_671ee8600be2559f41da83ba0bbb5344
#
_entry.id   671ee8600be2559f41da83ba0bbb5344
#
_cell.length_a   1.000
_cell.length_b   1.000
_cell.length_c   1.000
_cell.angle_alpha   90.00
_cell.angle_beta   90.00
_cell.angle_gamma   90.00
#
_symmetry.space_group_name_H-M   'P 1'
#
loop_
_entity.id
_entity.type
_entity.pdbx_description
1 polymer ?
#
loop_
_entity_poly.entity_id
_entity_poly.type
_entity_poly.pdbx_seq_one_letter_code
_entity_poly.pdbx_strand_id
1 'polypeptide(L)'
;MPPFTVTHRDGAARRGVLTTAHGLVETPVFMPVGTQGVVKATTPRDLVEVGASIILGNTYHLHLRPGDELIRRRGGLHRFIGWDRPILTDSGGYQVFSLADRRTLSDEGVEFQSHLDGSRHLLTPESAADIQLNLGSDIAMVLDECPALPAPREDLDRSVALTARWARRAREHFLKQRPLSEHGAGQLQFGIVQGGTDQELRETSARLTLEVGFDGYAIGGLSVGEPGDIMYKVIAQTAPALPDGQPRYLMGVGTPIDLIEAVASGVDMFDCVMPTRNARNGRLFTSQGPINIKNARHAEDDGPVDPACRCYTCRTFSRAYLRHLFMAGE
;
A
#
# COMPACT_ATOMS: atom_id res chain seq x y z
N MET A 1 2.61 25.73 0.55
CA MET A 1 1.22 25.21 0.68
C MET A 1 1.32 23.81 1.27
N PRO A 2 0.34 23.34 2.07
CA PRO A 2 0.35 21.95 2.52
C PRO A 2 0.30 21.02 1.29
N PRO A 3 0.92 19.84 1.37
CA PRO A 3 0.97 18.92 0.23
C PRO A 3 -0.41 18.35 -0.15
N PHE A 4 -1.41 18.42 0.74
CA PHE A 4 -2.75 17.89 0.52
C PHE A 4 -3.83 18.96 0.74
N THR A 5 -4.80 18.99 -0.17
CA THR A 5 -5.95 19.92 -0.10
C THR A 5 -7.25 19.15 -0.36
N VAL A 6 -8.19 19.21 0.57
CA VAL A 6 -9.55 18.69 0.37
C VAL A 6 -10.34 19.70 -0.46
N THR A 7 -10.91 19.25 -1.57
CA THR A 7 -11.66 20.09 -2.52
C THR A 7 -13.17 19.98 -2.37
N HIS A 8 -13.68 18.78 -2.01
CA HIS A 8 -15.12 18.53 -1.82
C HIS A 8 -15.35 17.54 -0.68
N ARG A 9 -16.56 17.55 -0.12
CA ARG A 9 -17.02 16.63 0.93
C ARG A 9 -18.45 16.18 0.67
N ASP A 10 -18.72 14.91 1.07
CA ASP A 10 -20.07 14.36 1.19
C ASP A 10 -20.10 13.48 2.45
N GLY A 11 -20.72 13.98 3.50
CA GLY A 11 -20.59 13.42 4.84
C GLY A 11 -19.12 13.37 5.29
N ALA A 12 -18.62 12.17 5.65
CA ALA A 12 -17.21 11.95 5.97
C ALA A 12 -16.33 11.74 4.73
N ALA A 13 -16.92 11.34 3.59
CA ALA A 13 -16.20 11.17 2.36
C ALA A 13 -15.59 12.48 1.87
N ARG A 14 -14.38 12.40 1.29
CA ARG A 14 -13.65 13.59 0.82
C ARG A 14 -12.97 13.35 -0.52
N ARG A 15 -13.03 14.35 -1.37
CA ARG A 15 -12.21 14.45 -2.58
C ARG A 15 -11.10 15.45 -2.31
N GLY A 16 -9.87 15.12 -2.69
CA GLY A 16 -8.73 15.99 -2.47
C GLY A 16 -7.69 15.87 -3.58
N VAL A 17 -6.61 16.62 -3.42
CA VAL A 17 -5.44 16.60 -4.30
C VAL A 17 -4.19 16.57 -3.44
N LEU A 18 -3.35 15.55 -3.64
CA LEU A 18 -2.03 15.43 -3.06
C LEU A 18 -0.99 15.87 -4.07
N THR A 19 -0.14 16.84 -3.70
CA THR A 19 0.98 17.32 -4.51
C THR A 19 2.24 16.53 -4.15
N THR A 20 2.87 15.92 -5.14
CA THR A 20 4.13 15.19 -4.99
C THR A 20 5.19 15.73 -5.94
N ALA A 21 6.43 15.25 -5.84
CA ALA A 21 7.52 15.65 -6.73
C ALA A 21 7.27 15.22 -8.20
N HIS A 22 6.55 14.12 -8.41
CA HIS A 22 6.26 13.58 -9.76
C HIS A 22 4.81 13.81 -10.22
N GLY A 23 4.10 14.75 -9.62
CA GLY A 23 2.77 15.17 -10.09
C GLY A 23 1.69 15.20 -9.02
N LEU A 24 0.47 15.43 -9.48
CA LEU A 24 -0.71 15.52 -8.63
C LEU A 24 -1.41 14.16 -8.55
N VAL A 25 -1.89 13.83 -7.37
CA VAL A 25 -2.72 12.64 -7.12
C VAL A 25 -4.09 13.11 -6.66
N GLU A 26 -5.10 12.91 -7.51
CA GLU A 26 -6.50 13.10 -7.10
C GLU A 26 -6.93 11.96 -6.19
N THR A 27 -7.63 12.27 -5.11
CA THR A 27 -8.17 11.30 -4.16
C THR A 27 -9.70 11.33 -4.13
N PRO A 28 -10.38 10.20 -3.81
CA PRO A 28 -9.83 8.90 -3.43
C PRO A 28 -9.07 8.20 -4.55
N VAL A 29 -8.00 7.48 -4.21
CA VAL A 29 -7.13 6.81 -5.19
C VAL A 29 -6.75 5.39 -4.75
N PHE A 30 -6.74 4.47 -5.71
CA PHE A 30 -6.21 3.12 -5.53
C PHE A 30 -4.81 3.01 -6.16
N MET A 31 -3.87 2.45 -5.41
CA MET A 31 -2.48 2.23 -5.84
C MET A 31 -2.28 0.76 -6.22
N PRO A 32 -2.10 0.44 -7.51
CA PRO A 32 -1.66 -0.89 -7.92
C PRO A 32 -0.29 -1.24 -7.30
N VAL A 33 -0.16 -2.48 -6.80
CA VAL A 33 1.07 -2.91 -6.12
C VAL A 33 2.09 -3.45 -7.11
N GLY A 34 3.21 -2.74 -7.22
CA GLY A 34 4.38 -3.09 -8.01
C GLY A 34 5.51 -3.65 -7.14
N THR A 35 5.36 -4.86 -6.62
CA THR A 35 6.21 -5.50 -5.59
C THR A 35 7.71 -5.38 -5.85
N GLN A 36 8.17 -5.60 -7.07
CA GLN A 36 9.59 -5.50 -7.48
C GLN A 36 9.79 -4.40 -8.53
N GLY A 37 9.11 -3.27 -8.37
CA GLY A 37 9.10 -2.21 -9.36
C GLY A 37 8.23 -2.50 -10.58
N VAL A 38 7.41 -3.55 -10.52
CA VAL A 38 6.47 -3.92 -11.60
C VAL A 38 5.15 -4.39 -11.00
N VAL A 39 4.04 -3.84 -11.47
CA VAL A 39 2.72 -4.40 -11.23
C VAL A 39 2.61 -5.66 -12.10
N LYS A 40 2.56 -6.82 -11.45
CA LYS A 40 2.78 -8.12 -12.10
C LYS A 40 1.84 -8.34 -13.29
N ALA A 41 2.42 -8.69 -14.44
CA ALA A 41 1.75 -8.90 -15.73
C ALA A 41 1.15 -7.64 -16.37
N THR A 42 1.66 -6.45 -16.04
CA THR A 42 1.31 -5.18 -16.69
C THR A 42 2.56 -4.36 -16.99
N THR A 43 2.50 -3.53 -18.02
CA THR A 43 3.54 -2.54 -18.31
C THR A 43 3.16 -1.18 -17.74
N PRO A 44 4.09 -0.21 -17.61
CA PRO A 44 3.75 1.17 -17.26
C PRO A 44 2.69 1.78 -18.19
N ARG A 45 2.73 1.47 -19.49
CA ARG A 45 1.72 1.91 -20.45
C ARG A 45 0.33 1.38 -20.12
N ASP A 46 0.20 0.10 -19.77
CA ASP A 46 -1.08 -0.50 -19.40
C ASP A 46 -1.65 0.16 -18.15
N LEU A 47 -0.79 0.49 -17.17
CA LEU A 47 -1.20 1.21 -15.96
C LEU A 47 -1.72 2.62 -16.26
N VAL A 48 -1.06 3.33 -17.17
CA VAL A 48 -1.52 4.65 -17.64
C VAL A 48 -2.87 4.52 -18.34
N GLU A 49 -3.04 3.53 -19.20
CA GLU A 49 -4.27 3.28 -19.96
C GLU A 49 -5.48 2.97 -19.04
N VAL A 50 -5.26 2.23 -17.95
CA VAL A 50 -6.32 1.96 -16.96
C VAL A 50 -6.50 3.10 -15.95
N GLY A 51 -5.76 4.20 -16.07
CA GLY A 51 -5.92 5.41 -15.27
C GLY A 51 -5.19 5.38 -13.92
N ALA A 52 -4.21 4.50 -13.71
CA ALA A 52 -3.39 4.54 -12.50
C ALA A 52 -2.58 5.85 -12.44
N SER A 53 -2.77 6.64 -11.39
CA SER A 53 -2.07 7.92 -11.18
C SER A 53 -0.89 7.79 -10.21
N ILE A 54 -0.84 6.73 -9.43
CA ILE A 54 0.19 6.41 -8.45
C ILE A 54 0.29 4.89 -8.33
N ILE A 55 1.49 4.37 -8.06
CA ILE A 55 1.72 2.94 -7.77
C ILE A 55 2.41 2.76 -6.43
N LEU A 56 2.36 1.54 -5.88
CA LEU A 56 3.09 1.18 -4.67
C LEU A 56 4.24 0.22 -5.00
N GLY A 57 5.44 0.51 -4.47
CA GLY A 57 6.60 -0.38 -4.50
C GLY A 57 6.89 -0.98 -3.12
N ASN A 58 7.38 -2.23 -3.06
CA ASN A 58 7.71 -2.84 -1.78
C ASN A 58 9.20 -2.71 -1.46
N THR A 59 9.52 -1.97 -0.44
CA THR A 59 10.89 -1.68 0.04
C THR A 59 11.69 -2.95 0.31
N TYR A 60 11.12 -3.92 1.04
CA TYR A 60 11.76 -5.20 1.34
C TYR A 60 12.26 -5.92 0.08
N HIS A 61 11.42 -6.05 -0.93
CA HIS A 61 11.77 -6.76 -2.15
C HIS A 61 12.80 -6.01 -2.98
N LEU A 62 12.66 -4.69 -3.09
CA LEU A 62 13.58 -3.84 -3.86
C LEU A 62 14.95 -3.72 -3.19
N HIS A 63 15.01 -3.73 -1.85
CA HIS A 63 16.24 -3.76 -1.07
C HIS A 63 17.00 -5.08 -1.27
N LEU A 64 16.32 -6.23 -1.15
CA LEU A 64 16.95 -7.53 -1.34
C LEU A 64 17.35 -7.79 -2.80
N ARG A 65 16.56 -7.29 -3.76
CA ARG A 65 16.84 -7.47 -5.19
C ARG A 65 16.09 -6.41 -6.03
N PRO A 66 16.80 -5.61 -6.81
CA PRO A 66 18.24 -5.67 -7.14
C PRO A 66 19.15 -4.96 -6.14
N GLY A 67 18.61 -4.38 -5.06
CA GLY A 67 19.29 -3.54 -4.08
C GLY A 67 19.00 -2.05 -4.31
N ASP A 68 18.63 -1.33 -3.25
CA ASP A 68 18.29 0.09 -3.28
C ASP A 68 19.48 0.97 -3.72
N GLU A 69 20.71 0.63 -3.33
CA GLU A 69 21.94 1.27 -3.79
C GLU A 69 22.13 1.19 -5.31
N LEU A 70 21.77 0.06 -5.94
CA LEU A 70 21.81 -0.06 -7.39
C LEU A 70 20.76 0.86 -8.01
N ILE A 71 19.54 0.87 -7.47
CA ILE A 71 18.46 1.71 -7.97
C ILE A 71 18.83 3.18 -7.83
N ARG A 72 19.41 3.61 -6.70
CA ARG A 72 19.92 4.97 -6.50
C ARG A 72 20.90 5.37 -7.61
N ARG A 73 21.95 4.55 -7.85
CA ARG A 73 22.92 4.82 -8.92
C ARG A 73 22.34 4.82 -10.33
N ARG A 74 21.13 4.26 -10.52
CA ARG A 74 20.42 4.28 -11.81
C ARG A 74 19.44 5.45 -11.95
N GLY A 75 19.43 6.37 -10.98
CA GLY A 75 18.60 7.59 -11.00
C GLY A 75 17.25 7.45 -10.32
N GLY A 76 17.16 6.58 -9.31
CA GLY A 76 15.97 6.32 -8.54
C GLY A 76 14.99 5.35 -9.19
N LEU A 77 13.94 4.99 -8.45
CA LEU A 77 12.98 3.95 -8.87
C LEU A 77 12.18 4.38 -10.11
N HIS A 78 11.78 5.64 -10.21
CA HIS A 78 11.05 6.18 -11.35
C HIS A 78 11.78 5.92 -12.68
N ARG A 79 13.05 6.33 -12.73
CA ARG A 79 13.88 6.11 -13.92
C ARG A 79 14.17 4.63 -14.16
N PHE A 80 14.40 3.88 -13.09
CA PHE A 80 14.73 2.46 -13.18
C PHE A 80 13.63 1.62 -13.80
N ILE A 81 12.35 1.94 -13.49
CA ILE A 81 11.19 1.19 -14.01
C ILE A 81 10.46 1.88 -15.18
N GLY A 82 10.87 3.11 -15.56
CA GLY A 82 10.21 3.86 -16.63
C GLY A 82 8.80 4.34 -16.26
N TRP A 83 8.60 4.74 -14.99
CA TRP A 83 7.34 5.29 -14.49
C TRP A 83 7.54 6.76 -14.10
N ASP A 84 6.78 7.66 -14.72
CA ASP A 84 6.91 9.12 -14.59
C ASP A 84 5.90 9.77 -13.64
N ARG A 85 5.07 8.96 -12.97
CA ARG A 85 4.05 9.39 -12.02
C ARG A 85 4.44 9.04 -10.58
N PRO A 86 3.71 9.53 -9.57
CA PRO A 86 4.01 9.25 -8.17
C PRO A 86 4.18 7.78 -7.82
N ILE A 87 5.07 7.53 -6.86
CA ILE A 87 5.33 6.22 -6.26
C ILE A 87 5.25 6.35 -4.74
N LEU A 88 4.49 5.48 -4.09
CA LEU A 88 4.60 5.23 -2.65
C LEU A 88 5.44 3.97 -2.44
N THR A 89 6.35 3.98 -1.47
CA THR A 89 7.01 2.76 -0.99
C THR A 89 6.57 2.44 0.42
N ASP A 90 6.26 1.15 0.68
CA ASP A 90 6.03 0.67 2.04
C ASP A 90 7.33 0.63 2.84
N SER A 91 7.25 0.35 4.14
CA SER A 91 8.44 0.26 5.00
C SER A 91 9.23 -1.04 4.85
N GLY A 92 8.63 -2.07 4.28
CA GLY A 92 9.14 -3.44 4.26
C GLY A 92 8.79 -4.26 5.51
N GLY A 93 8.25 -3.64 6.57
CA GLY A 93 7.93 -4.31 7.83
C GLY A 93 6.99 -5.49 7.66
N TYR A 94 5.85 -5.29 7.02
CA TYR A 94 4.88 -6.36 6.80
C TYR A 94 5.46 -7.57 6.05
N GLN A 95 6.33 -7.36 5.05
CA GLN A 95 6.97 -8.44 4.31
C GLN A 95 7.95 -9.22 5.18
N VAL A 96 8.71 -8.54 6.05
CA VAL A 96 9.56 -9.20 7.04
C VAL A 96 8.71 -10.06 7.98
N PHE A 97 7.55 -9.56 8.42
CA PHE A 97 6.66 -10.31 9.29
C PHE A 97 5.97 -11.49 8.61
N SER A 98 5.66 -11.38 7.31
CA SER A 98 4.91 -12.40 6.58
C SER A 98 5.76 -13.42 5.83
N LEU A 99 7.00 -13.07 5.44
CA LEU A 99 7.84 -13.89 4.55
C LEU A 99 9.11 -14.43 5.21
N ALA A 100 9.56 -13.83 6.32
CA ALA A 100 10.77 -14.30 6.97
C ALA A 100 10.47 -15.45 7.94
N ASP A 101 11.02 -16.63 7.67
CA ASP A 101 10.86 -17.82 8.51
C ASP A 101 11.46 -17.62 9.93
N ARG A 102 12.52 -16.80 10.02
CA ARG A 102 13.20 -16.44 11.26
C ARG A 102 13.36 -14.94 11.36
N ARG A 103 12.73 -14.37 12.39
CA ARG A 103 12.82 -12.95 12.71
C ARG A 103 12.91 -12.75 14.21
N THR A 104 13.60 -11.70 14.61
CA THR A 104 13.69 -11.26 16.01
C THR A 104 13.39 -9.78 16.08
N LEU A 105 12.39 -9.41 16.87
CA LEU A 105 12.05 -8.01 17.13
C LEU A 105 12.82 -7.50 18.36
N SER A 106 13.25 -6.24 18.26
CA SER A 106 13.83 -5.47 19.36
C SER A 106 13.45 -3.99 19.22
N ASP A 107 13.80 -3.18 20.20
CA ASP A 107 13.68 -1.73 20.09
C ASP A 107 14.55 -1.15 18.96
N GLU A 108 15.64 -1.80 18.62
CA GLU A 108 16.53 -1.38 17.55
C GLU A 108 15.90 -1.52 16.17
N GLY A 109 15.21 -2.63 15.94
CA GLY A 109 14.61 -2.97 14.66
C GLY A 109 14.21 -4.43 14.58
N VAL A 110 14.14 -4.97 13.38
CA VAL A 110 13.85 -6.38 13.12
C VAL A 110 15.00 -7.06 12.39
N GLU A 111 15.61 -8.07 13.05
CA GLU A 111 16.50 -9.01 12.37
C GLU A 111 15.71 -10.07 11.64
N PHE A 112 16.11 -10.38 10.40
CA PHE A 112 15.47 -11.43 9.62
C PHE A 112 16.45 -12.12 8.66
N GLN A 113 16.04 -13.30 8.19
CA GLN A 113 16.75 -14.01 7.12
C GLN A 113 16.04 -13.80 5.79
N SER A 114 16.81 -13.41 4.77
CA SER A 114 16.34 -13.25 3.41
C SER A 114 15.76 -14.57 2.88
N HIS A 115 14.55 -14.53 2.34
CA HIS A 115 13.93 -15.68 1.68
C HIS A 115 14.58 -16.06 0.34
N LEU A 116 15.51 -15.21 -0.16
CA LEU A 116 16.19 -15.44 -1.44
C LEU A 116 17.44 -16.32 -1.29
N ASP A 117 18.23 -16.06 -0.24
CA ASP A 117 19.57 -16.65 -0.07
C ASP A 117 19.91 -16.99 1.38
N GLY A 118 18.98 -16.73 2.32
CA GLY A 118 19.19 -16.98 3.75
C GLY A 118 20.13 -15.99 4.45
N SER A 119 20.60 -14.93 3.78
CA SER A 119 21.45 -13.90 4.40
C SER A 119 20.71 -13.19 5.53
N ARG A 120 21.47 -12.77 6.56
CA ARG A 120 20.90 -12.05 7.71
C ARG A 120 20.91 -10.55 7.44
N HIS A 121 19.81 -9.92 7.77
CA HIS A 121 19.58 -8.48 7.64
C HIS A 121 19.02 -7.92 8.94
N LEU A 122 19.37 -6.68 9.24
CA LEU A 122 18.74 -5.86 10.28
C LEU A 122 18.06 -4.67 9.62
N LEU A 123 16.75 -4.60 9.72
CA LEU A 123 15.95 -3.47 9.27
C LEU A 123 15.60 -2.61 10.50
N THR A 124 16.20 -1.44 10.59
CA THR A 124 15.90 -0.44 11.62
C THR A 124 14.98 0.65 11.05
N PRO A 125 14.33 1.47 11.89
CA PRO A 125 13.58 2.63 11.43
C PRO A 125 14.39 3.57 10.53
N GLU A 126 15.65 3.77 10.86
CA GLU A 126 16.59 4.61 10.11
C GLU A 126 16.96 3.97 8.77
N SER A 127 17.34 2.70 8.75
CA SER A 127 17.71 2.01 7.51
C SER A 127 16.50 1.86 6.57
N ALA A 128 15.29 1.66 7.08
CA ALA A 128 14.07 1.66 6.27
C ALA A 128 13.81 3.02 5.61
N ALA A 129 14.11 4.12 6.30
CA ALA A 129 14.04 5.45 5.72
C ALA A 129 15.14 5.68 4.66
N ASP A 130 16.40 5.26 4.92
CA ASP A 130 17.51 5.38 3.97
C ASP A 130 17.27 4.60 2.69
N ILE A 131 16.75 3.37 2.79
CA ILE A 131 16.39 2.57 1.62
C ILE A 131 15.36 3.30 0.77
N GLN A 132 14.32 3.87 1.36
CA GLN A 132 13.28 4.61 0.62
C GLN A 132 13.80 5.94 0.05
N LEU A 133 14.75 6.61 0.72
CA LEU A 133 15.48 7.75 0.17
C LEU A 133 16.32 7.35 -1.05
N ASN A 134 16.99 6.19 -1.01
CA ASN A 134 17.72 5.64 -2.15
C ASN A 134 16.81 5.26 -3.31
N LEU A 135 15.63 4.72 -3.02
CA LEU A 135 14.61 4.42 -4.04
C LEU A 135 14.06 5.70 -4.68
N GLY A 136 14.00 6.81 -3.93
CA GLY A 136 13.48 8.09 -4.43
C GLY A 136 11.99 8.07 -4.72
N SER A 137 11.20 7.35 -3.92
CA SER A 137 9.73 7.38 -4.00
C SER A 137 9.18 8.75 -3.58
N ASP A 138 7.97 9.10 -4.02
CA ASP A 138 7.31 10.35 -3.60
C ASP A 138 6.83 10.29 -2.16
N ILE A 139 6.42 9.11 -1.70
CA ILE A 139 5.90 8.87 -0.36
C ILE A 139 6.62 7.68 0.24
N ALA A 140 7.25 7.87 1.39
CA ALA A 140 7.89 6.84 2.20
C ALA A 140 7.02 6.52 3.42
N MET A 141 6.90 5.23 3.77
CA MET A 141 6.20 4.79 4.98
C MET A 141 7.18 4.56 6.12
N VAL A 142 6.77 4.85 7.37
CA VAL A 142 7.56 4.49 8.54
C VAL A 142 7.56 2.98 8.76
N LEU A 143 8.64 2.45 9.38
CA LEU A 143 8.66 1.06 9.84
C LEU A 143 7.68 0.89 11.00
N ASP A 144 6.85 -0.14 10.93
CA ASP A 144 5.84 -0.47 11.92
C ASP A 144 5.84 -1.97 12.24
N GLU A 145 5.26 -2.34 13.35
CA GLU A 145 4.94 -3.71 13.69
C GLU A 145 3.44 -3.95 13.49
N CYS A 146 3.11 -4.94 12.67
CA CYS A 146 1.74 -5.33 12.34
C CYS A 146 1.46 -6.76 12.81
N PRO A 147 0.97 -6.99 14.04
CA PRO A 147 0.57 -8.31 14.52
C PRO A 147 -0.58 -8.89 13.71
N ALA A 148 -0.54 -10.21 13.45
CA ALA A 148 -1.69 -10.93 12.90
C ALA A 148 -2.84 -10.98 13.91
N LEU A 149 -4.09 -10.93 13.42
CA LEU A 149 -5.28 -11.03 14.26
C LEU A 149 -5.91 -12.44 14.17
N PRO A 150 -6.50 -12.95 15.27
CA PRO A 150 -6.60 -12.34 16.59
C PRO A 150 -5.27 -12.35 17.36
N ALA A 151 -5.00 -11.29 18.11
CA ALA A 151 -3.83 -11.18 18.99
C ALA A 151 -4.25 -10.80 20.42
N PRO A 152 -3.52 -11.24 21.47
CA PRO A 152 -3.73 -10.76 22.83
C PRO A 152 -3.56 -9.24 22.93
N ARG A 153 -4.35 -8.58 23.79
CA ARG A 153 -4.26 -7.13 23.98
C ARG A 153 -2.85 -6.68 24.38
N GLU A 154 -2.15 -7.45 25.21
CA GLU A 154 -0.78 -7.15 25.63
C GLU A 154 0.20 -7.10 24.44
N ASP A 155 0.01 -7.97 23.45
CA ASP A 155 0.83 -7.97 22.24
C ASP A 155 0.53 -6.75 21.37
N LEU A 156 -0.74 -6.37 21.25
CA LEU A 156 -1.15 -5.16 20.53
C LEU A 156 -0.62 -3.89 21.22
N ASP A 157 -0.66 -3.82 22.55
CA ASP A 157 -0.13 -2.70 23.32
C ASP A 157 1.39 -2.54 23.13
N ARG A 158 2.14 -3.67 23.20
CA ARG A 158 3.58 -3.67 22.90
C ARG A 158 3.88 -3.20 21.47
N SER A 159 3.09 -3.67 20.51
CA SER A 159 3.21 -3.30 19.10
C SER A 159 2.98 -1.80 18.89
N VAL A 160 1.93 -1.25 19.48
CA VAL A 160 1.63 0.19 19.43
C VAL A 160 2.78 1.00 20.03
N ALA A 161 3.29 0.62 21.19
CA ALA A 161 4.39 1.30 21.86
C ALA A 161 5.69 1.22 21.03
N LEU A 162 6.00 0.06 20.44
CA LEU A 162 7.18 -0.15 19.60
C LEU A 162 7.08 0.69 18.30
N THR A 163 5.94 0.60 17.60
CA THR A 163 5.68 1.37 16.38
C THR A 163 5.82 2.88 16.64
N ALA A 164 5.32 3.38 17.76
CA ALA A 164 5.45 4.80 18.10
C ALA A 164 6.92 5.24 18.32
N ARG A 165 7.75 4.39 18.99
CA ARG A 165 9.18 4.66 19.14
C ARG A 165 9.91 4.64 17.79
N TRP A 166 9.62 3.65 16.96
CA TRP A 166 10.19 3.54 15.62
C TRP A 166 9.76 4.70 14.71
N ALA A 167 8.50 5.10 14.77
CA ALA A 167 7.99 6.23 14.01
C ALA A 167 8.74 7.54 14.33
N ARG A 168 9.02 7.82 15.61
CA ARG A 168 9.80 8.98 16.04
C ARG A 168 11.23 8.94 15.50
N ARG A 169 11.93 7.82 15.67
CA ARG A 169 13.29 7.61 15.16
C ARG A 169 13.35 7.74 13.63
N ALA A 170 12.43 7.09 12.93
CA ALA A 170 12.33 7.18 11.47
C ALA A 170 12.13 8.63 11.01
N ARG A 171 11.23 9.39 11.68
CA ARG A 171 10.94 10.77 11.30
C ARG A 171 12.13 11.70 11.53
N GLU A 172 12.74 11.62 12.68
CA GLU A 172 13.94 12.40 13.02
C GLU A 172 15.09 12.15 12.02
N HIS A 173 15.34 10.89 11.71
CA HIS A 173 16.36 10.49 10.73
C HIS A 173 16.01 10.96 9.32
N PHE A 174 14.77 10.72 8.87
CA PHE A 174 14.28 11.11 7.55
C PHE A 174 14.43 12.62 7.31
N LEU A 175 13.98 13.45 8.24
CA LEU A 175 14.08 14.91 8.13
C LEU A 175 15.53 15.41 8.04
N LYS A 176 16.47 14.70 8.69
CA LYS A 176 17.88 15.00 8.67
C LYS A 176 18.55 14.55 7.36
N GLN A 177 18.17 13.36 6.83
CA GLN A 177 18.81 12.77 5.67
C GLN A 177 18.20 13.23 4.33
N ARG A 178 16.87 13.49 4.30
CA ARG A 178 16.17 13.89 3.06
C ARG A 178 16.83 15.02 2.28
N PRO A 179 17.29 16.14 2.91
CA PRO A 179 17.95 17.21 2.18
C PRO A 179 19.33 16.84 1.59
N LEU A 180 19.93 15.77 2.10
CA LEU A 180 21.23 15.25 1.68
C LEU A 180 21.12 14.14 0.64
N SER A 181 19.92 13.58 0.47
CA SER A 181 19.69 12.49 -0.47
C SER A 181 19.58 12.99 -1.90
N GLU A 182 20.19 12.27 -2.82
CA GLU A 182 20.18 12.57 -4.27
C GLU A 182 18.75 12.57 -4.84
N HIS A 183 17.86 11.70 -4.32
CA HIS A 183 16.49 11.53 -4.79
C HIS A 183 15.43 11.89 -3.74
N GLY A 184 15.82 12.40 -2.57
CA GLY A 184 14.90 12.71 -1.47
C GLY A 184 14.14 14.04 -1.60
N ALA A 185 14.48 14.87 -2.59
CA ALA A 185 13.88 16.18 -2.76
C ALA A 185 12.35 16.08 -2.98
N GLY A 186 11.58 16.69 -2.08
CA GLY A 186 10.12 16.66 -2.17
C GLY A 186 9.46 15.36 -1.66
N GLN A 187 10.22 14.35 -1.24
CA GLN A 187 9.67 13.12 -0.68
C GLN A 187 8.88 13.41 0.60
N LEU A 188 7.68 12.83 0.70
CA LEU A 188 6.82 12.88 1.87
C LEU A 188 7.05 11.62 2.72
N GLN A 189 6.74 11.70 4.02
CA GLN A 189 6.78 10.56 4.91
C GLN A 189 5.45 10.41 5.65
N PHE A 190 4.86 9.21 5.64
CA PHE A 190 3.59 8.92 6.30
C PHE A 190 3.82 8.06 7.55
N GLY A 191 3.12 8.46 8.63
CA GLY A 191 3.03 7.68 9.86
C GLY A 191 1.96 6.59 9.76
N ILE A 192 2.08 5.54 10.59
CA ILE A 192 1.14 4.42 10.60
C ILE A 192 0.52 4.29 11.98
N VAL A 193 -0.82 4.26 12.02
CA VAL A 193 -1.61 3.99 13.21
C VAL A 193 -1.88 2.50 13.29
N GLN A 194 -1.47 1.87 14.39
CA GLN A 194 -1.68 0.47 14.72
C GLN A 194 -2.72 0.32 15.85
N GLY A 195 -2.95 -0.88 16.38
CA GLY A 195 -3.85 -1.16 17.51
C GLY A 195 -4.88 -2.26 17.24
N GLY A 196 -4.77 -2.97 16.09
CA GLY A 196 -5.66 -4.07 15.73
C GLY A 196 -7.14 -3.63 15.71
N THR A 197 -8.00 -4.38 16.40
CA THR A 197 -9.44 -4.07 16.54
C THR A 197 -9.78 -3.39 17.87
N ASP A 198 -8.79 -3.03 18.68
CA ASP A 198 -8.98 -2.39 19.98
C ASP A 198 -9.03 -0.85 19.81
N GLN A 199 -10.17 -0.25 20.15
CA GLN A 199 -10.40 1.18 19.96
C GLN A 199 -9.45 2.05 20.80
N GLU A 200 -9.22 1.71 22.08
CA GLU A 200 -8.35 2.49 22.96
C GLU A 200 -6.90 2.50 22.49
N LEU A 201 -6.44 1.34 21.97
CA LEU A 201 -5.12 1.24 21.37
C LEU A 201 -5.02 2.02 20.05
N ARG A 202 -6.08 2.03 19.22
CA ARG A 202 -6.15 2.87 18.02
C ARG A 202 -6.05 4.37 18.35
N GLU A 203 -6.80 4.83 19.35
CA GLU A 203 -6.76 6.22 19.82
C GLU A 203 -5.38 6.58 20.39
N THR A 204 -4.79 5.68 21.18
CA THR A 204 -3.43 5.84 21.72
C THR A 204 -2.39 5.92 20.61
N SER A 205 -2.45 4.98 19.65
CA SER A 205 -1.56 4.96 18.49
C SER A 205 -1.69 6.21 17.63
N ALA A 206 -2.92 6.63 17.34
CA ALA A 206 -3.18 7.86 16.59
C ALA A 206 -2.57 9.08 17.29
N ARG A 207 -2.82 9.26 18.59
CA ARG A 207 -2.23 10.35 19.37
C ARG A 207 -0.70 10.36 19.32
N LEU A 208 -0.06 9.21 19.58
CA LEU A 208 1.40 9.09 19.56
C LEU A 208 2.00 9.38 18.17
N THR A 209 1.32 8.94 17.11
CA THR A 209 1.76 9.18 15.73
C THR A 209 1.58 10.65 15.33
N LEU A 210 0.48 11.29 15.78
CA LEU A 210 0.22 12.72 15.55
C LEU A 210 1.22 13.60 16.28
N GLU A 211 1.66 13.24 17.48
CA GLU A 211 2.70 13.96 18.24
C GLU A 211 4.04 14.04 17.51
N VAL A 212 4.37 13.00 16.70
CA VAL A 212 5.58 12.98 15.88
C VAL A 212 5.45 13.94 14.69
N GLY A 213 4.30 13.99 14.06
CA GLY A 213 4.01 14.86 12.92
C GLY A 213 4.55 14.35 11.60
N PHE A 214 3.63 13.92 10.72
CA PHE A 214 3.92 13.39 9.39
C PHE A 214 3.23 14.18 8.30
N ASP A 215 3.61 13.93 7.03
CA ASP A 215 3.00 14.57 5.87
C ASP A 215 1.66 13.93 5.48
N GLY A 216 1.38 12.71 5.99
CA GLY A 216 0.14 11.97 5.87
C GLY A 216 0.09 10.83 6.88
N TYR A 217 -1.05 10.16 7.00
CA TYR A 217 -1.28 9.12 8.00
C TYR A 217 -1.94 7.88 7.39
N ALA A 218 -1.42 6.72 7.75
CA ALA A 218 -1.99 5.44 7.36
C ALA A 218 -2.69 4.73 8.52
N ILE A 219 -3.72 3.96 8.18
CA ILE A 219 -4.41 3.02 9.05
C ILE A 219 -3.86 1.64 8.68
N GLY A 220 -2.97 1.12 9.51
CA GLY A 220 -2.38 -0.21 9.37
C GLY A 220 -3.06 -1.24 10.27
N GLY A 221 -2.61 -2.51 10.22
CA GLY A 221 -3.07 -3.59 11.10
C GLY A 221 -4.53 -3.97 10.91
N LEU A 222 -5.04 -3.85 9.68
CA LEU A 222 -6.35 -4.31 9.24
C LEU A 222 -6.19 -5.21 8.01
N SER A 223 -7.22 -6.00 7.69
CA SER A 223 -7.18 -7.07 6.67
C SER A 223 -6.11 -8.14 6.95
N VAL A 224 -5.91 -8.43 8.23
CA VAL A 224 -4.91 -9.39 8.74
C VAL A 224 -5.53 -10.53 9.55
N GLY A 225 -6.85 -10.73 9.43
CA GLY A 225 -7.58 -11.86 10.05
C GLY A 225 -8.94 -11.49 10.67
N GLU A 226 -9.25 -10.22 10.82
CA GLU A 226 -10.54 -9.76 11.35
C GLU A 226 -11.70 -9.89 10.34
N PRO A 227 -12.96 -10.01 10.81
CA PRO A 227 -14.15 -9.92 9.97
C PRO A 227 -14.32 -8.53 9.35
N GLY A 228 -14.93 -8.47 8.14
CA GLY A 228 -15.09 -7.22 7.38
C GLY A 228 -15.93 -6.14 8.11
N ASP A 229 -16.99 -6.53 8.81
CA ASP A 229 -17.82 -5.63 9.60
C ASP A 229 -17.05 -5.00 10.77
N ILE A 230 -16.16 -5.75 11.40
CA ILE A 230 -15.25 -5.23 12.43
C ILE A 230 -14.25 -4.25 11.81
N MET A 231 -13.67 -4.60 10.65
CA MET A 231 -12.76 -3.73 9.90
C MET A 231 -13.43 -2.38 9.60
N TYR A 232 -14.64 -2.37 9.05
CA TYR A 232 -15.37 -1.12 8.74
C TYR A 232 -15.63 -0.27 9.97
N LYS A 233 -16.00 -0.90 11.10
CA LYS A 233 -16.18 -0.19 12.38
C LYS A 233 -14.88 0.48 12.83
N VAL A 234 -13.76 -0.23 12.77
CA VAL A 234 -12.45 0.33 13.15
C VAL A 234 -12.05 1.49 12.23
N ILE A 235 -12.28 1.38 10.92
CA ILE A 235 -12.00 2.45 9.96
C ILE A 235 -12.84 3.69 10.30
N ALA A 236 -14.16 3.52 10.49
CA ALA A 236 -15.07 4.61 10.81
C ALA A 236 -14.73 5.34 12.12
N GLN A 237 -14.10 4.65 13.07
CA GLN A 237 -13.64 5.24 14.33
C GLN A 237 -12.26 5.90 14.20
N THR A 238 -11.35 5.30 13.42
CA THR A 238 -9.95 5.76 13.33
C THR A 238 -9.79 6.92 12.34
N ALA A 239 -10.44 6.88 11.18
CA ALA A 239 -10.24 7.89 10.14
C ALA A 239 -10.59 9.33 10.61
N PRO A 240 -11.67 9.59 11.38
CA PRO A 240 -11.97 10.94 11.88
C PRO A 240 -10.96 11.47 12.91
N ALA A 241 -10.20 10.58 13.57
CA ALA A 241 -9.15 10.98 14.52
C ALA A 241 -7.89 11.53 13.81
N LEU A 242 -7.77 11.29 12.50
CA LEU A 242 -6.64 11.77 11.71
C LEU A 242 -6.91 13.18 11.14
N PRO A 243 -5.86 14.02 10.97
CA PRO A 243 -6.02 15.40 10.56
C PRO A 243 -6.74 15.59 9.22
N ASP A 244 -7.54 16.64 9.13
CA ASP A 244 -8.30 16.97 7.91
C ASP A 244 -7.42 17.46 6.76
N GLY A 245 -6.34 18.16 7.06
CA GLY A 245 -5.43 18.74 6.06
C GLY A 245 -4.36 17.79 5.54
N GLN A 246 -4.48 16.48 5.84
CA GLN A 246 -3.50 15.48 5.46
C GLN A 246 -4.19 14.24 4.87
N PRO A 247 -3.54 13.51 3.93
CA PRO A 247 -4.12 12.31 3.34
C PRO A 247 -4.20 11.18 4.36
N ARG A 248 -5.27 10.37 4.24
CA ARG A 248 -5.56 9.19 5.05
C ARG A 248 -5.47 7.95 4.18
N TYR A 249 -4.55 7.08 4.48
CA TYR A 249 -4.26 5.89 3.69
C TYR A 249 -4.66 4.62 4.45
N LEU A 250 -5.50 3.77 3.87
CA LEU A 250 -5.86 2.45 4.39
C LEU A 250 -5.02 1.38 3.68
N MET A 251 -4.16 0.70 4.45
CA MET A 251 -3.16 -0.21 3.91
C MET A 251 -3.74 -1.61 3.63
N GLY A 252 -3.43 -2.16 2.46
CA GLY A 252 -3.67 -3.56 2.11
C GLY A 252 -5.13 -3.96 1.87
N VAL A 253 -6.06 -3.00 1.79
CA VAL A 253 -7.50 -3.23 1.62
C VAL A 253 -7.96 -2.82 0.23
N GLY A 254 -8.72 -3.70 -0.48
CA GLY A 254 -9.01 -3.41 -1.88
C GLY A 254 -10.09 -4.25 -2.56
N THR A 255 -11.06 -4.84 -1.85
CA THR A 255 -12.27 -5.27 -2.53
C THR A 255 -13.13 -4.05 -2.92
N PRO A 256 -13.94 -4.12 -3.99
CA PRO A 256 -14.78 -2.99 -4.38
C PRO A 256 -15.67 -2.45 -3.27
N ILE A 257 -16.22 -3.34 -2.42
CA ILE A 257 -17.07 -2.96 -1.29
C ILE A 257 -16.24 -2.27 -0.21
N ASP A 258 -15.08 -2.83 0.14
CA ASP A 258 -14.20 -2.26 1.16
C ASP A 258 -13.77 -0.83 0.80
N LEU A 259 -13.49 -0.57 -0.49
CA LEU A 259 -13.13 0.77 -0.96
C LEU A 259 -14.28 1.76 -0.77
N ILE A 260 -15.51 1.38 -1.10
CA ILE A 260 -16.69 2.24 -0.94
C ILE A 260 -16.94 2.56 0.54
N GLU A 261 -16.92 1.55 1.41
CA GLU A 261 -17.13 1.71 2.86
C GLU A 261 -16.05 2.59 3.50
N ALA A 262 -14.80 2.39 3.11
CA ALA A 262 -13.70 3.17 3.64
C ALA A 262 -13.70 4.62 3.11
N VAL A 263 -14.03 4.87 1.82
CA VAL A 263 -14.23 6.22 1.28
C VAL A 263 -15.37 6.93 2.02
N ALA A 264 -16.49 6.25 2.26
CA ALA A 264 -17.60 6.79 3.04
C ALA A 264 -17.18 7.18 4.47
N SER A 265 -16.15 6.52 5.02
CA SER A 265 -15.55 6.81 6.33
C SER A 265 -14.43 7.89 6.27
N GLY A 266 -14.13 8.44 5.11
CA GLY A 266 -13.17 9.55 4.95
C GLY A 266 -11.72 9.12 4.67
N VAL A 267 -11.51 7.94 4.11
CA VAL A 267 -10.19 7.46 3.62
C VAL A 267 -9.95 7.97 2.20
N ASP A 268 -8.71 8.30 1.88
CA ASP A 268 -8.29 8.90 0.61
C ASP A 268 -7.49 7.97 -0.29
N MET A 269 -6.68 7.08 0.28
CA MET A 269 -5.71 6.27 -0.45
C MET A 269 -5.81 4.80 -0.06
N PHE A 270 -5.58 3.92 -1.05
CA PHE A 270 -5.70 2.48 -0.89
C PHE A 270 -4.64 1.76 -1.70
N ASP A 271 -4.22 0.57 -1.23
CA ASP A 271 -3.47 -0.39 -2.02
C ASP A 271 -4.00 -1.80 -1.80
N CYS A 272 -3.88 -2.64 -2.78
CA CYS A 272 -4.04 -4.08 -2.62
C CYS A 272 -3.47 -4.83 -3.83
N VAL A 273 -2.86 -5.98 -3.59
CA VAL A 273 -2.42 -6.90 -4.66
C VAL A 273 -3.60 -7.62 -5.32
N MET A 274 -4.78 -7.57 -4.70
CA MET A 274 -5.94 -8.39 -5.06
C MET A 274 -6.39 -8.23 -6.51
N PRO A 275 -6.54 -7.05 -7.12
CA PRO A 275 -7.02 -6.93 -8.48
C PRO A 275 -6.17 -7.74 -9.47
N THR A 276 -4.87 -7.54 -9.47
CA THR A 276 -3.95 -8.25 -10.38
C THR A 276 -3.72 -9.69 -9.98
N ARG A 277 -3.67 -10.01 -8.68
CA ARG A 277 -3.56 -11.39 -8.19
C ARG A 277 -4.80 -12.21 -8.55
N ASN A 278 -5.99 -11.66 -8.34
CA ASN A 278 -7.24 -12.34 -8.69
C ASN A 278 -7.34 -12.57 -10.20
N ALA A 279 -7.04 -11.58 -11.02
CA ALA A 279 -7.05 -11.71 -12.48
C ALA A 279 -6.12 -12.83 -12.94
N ARG A 280 -4.88 -12.88 -12.46
CA ARG A 280 -3.93 -13.97 -12.77
C ARG A 280 -4.41 -15.35 -12.28
N ASN A 281 -5.29 -15.40 -11.30
CA ASN A 281 -5.89 -16.64 -10.81
C ASN A 281 -7.28 -16.95 -11.43
N GLY A 282 -7.71 -16.13 -12.40
CA GLY A 282 -8.96 -16.32 -13.15
C GLY A 282 -10.20 -15.83 -12.41
N ARG A 283 -10.06 -15.09 -11.30
CA ARG A 283 -11.18 -14.44 -10.59
C ARG A 283 -11.26 -12.98 -11.01
N LEU A 284 -12.39 -12.59 -11.59
CA LEU A 284 -12.60 -11.27 -12.15
C LEU A 284 -13.78 -10.58 -11.44
N PHE A 285 -13.63 -9.30 -11.12
CA PHE A 285 -14.73 -8.48 -10.60
C PHE A 285 -15.58 -7.96 -11.74
N THR A 286 -16.89 -8.03 -11.59
CA THR A 286 -17.86 -7.47 -12.55
C THR A 286 -18.94 -6.67 -11.82
N SER A 287 -19.72 -5.88 -12.56
CA SER A 287 -20.86 -5.14 -12.01
C SER A 287 -21.96 -6.03 -11.41
N GLN A 288 -21.94 -7.33 -11.72
CA GLN A 288 -22.86 -8.33 -11.22
C GLN A 288 -22.25 -9.27 -10.18
N GLY A 289 -21.08 -8.91 -9.65
CA GLY A 289 -20.31 -9.72 -8.71
C GLY A 289 -19.13 -10.46 -9.35
N PRO A 290 -18.33 -11.17 -8.54
CA PRO A 290 -17.14 -11.84 -9.05
C PRO A 290 -17.48 -13.09 -9.87
N ILE A 291 -16.75 -13.28 -10.97
CA ILE A 291 -16.81 -14.50 -11.78
C ILE A 291 -15.47 -15.24 -11.71
N ASN A 292 -15.49 -16.55 -11.91
CA ASN A 292 -14.30 -17.37 -12.12
C ASN A 292 -14.29 -17.83 -13.57
N ILE A 293 -13.35 -17.30 -14.37
CA ILE A 293 -13.27 -17.56 -15.81
C ILE A 293 -13.00 -19.05 -16.13
N LYS A 294 -12.43 -19.81 -15.19
CA LYS A 294 -12.18 -21.25 -15.34
C LYS A 294 -13.45 -22.09 -15.46
N ASN A 295 -14.59 -21.58 -14.96
CA ASN A 295 -15.83 -22.34 -14.92
C ASN A 295 -16.24 -22.84 -16.30
N ALA A 296 -16.70 -24.10 -16.39
CA ALA A 296 -17.10 -24.73 -17.63
C ALA A 296 -18.23 -23.98 -18.37
N ARG A 297 -19.12 -23.29 -17.62
CA ARG A 297 -20.20 -22.45 -18.19
C ARG A 297 -19.71 -21.36 -19.14
N HIS A 298 -18.43 -20.98 -19.07
CA HIS A 298 -17.84 -19.96 -19.93
C HIS A 298 -17.16 -20.53 -21.18
N ALA A 299 -17.21 -21.87 -21.40
CA ALA A 299 -16.54 -22.50 -22.55
C ALA A 299 -17.12 -22.07 -23.90
N GLU A 300 -18.42 -21.78 -23.95
CA GLU A 300 -19.16 -21.38 -25.15
C GLU A 300 -19.88 -20.03 -24.94
N ASP A 301 -19.36 -19.20 -24.02
CA ASP A 301 -19.95 -17.89 -23.68
C ASP A 301 -19.30 -16.77 -24.50
N ASP A 302 -19.99 -16.34 -25.55
CA ASP A 302 -19.55 -15.26 -26.43
C ASP A 302 -19.67 -13.86 -25.83
N GLY A 303 -20.26 -13.73 -24.64
CA GLY A 303 -20.42 -12.45 -23.96
C GLY A 303 -19.10 -11.91 -23.38
N PRO A 304 -19.04 -10.59 -23.14
CA PRO A 304 -17.89 -9.95 -22.48
C PRO A 304 -17.77 -10.37 -21.01
N VAL A 305 -16.63 -10.11 -20.37
CA VAL A 305 -16.44 -10.31 -18.92
C VAL A 305 -17.53 -9.58 -18.14
N ASP A 306 -17.77 -8.32 -18.47
CA ASP A 306 -18.81 -7.48 -17.88
C ASP A 306 -19.50 -6.67 -18.98
N PRO A 307 -20.81 -6.85 -19.23
CA PRO A 307 -21.55 -6.10 -20.23
C PRO A 307 -21.62 -4.59 -19.96
N ALA A 308 -21.48 -4.15 -18.72
CA ALA A 308 -21.49 -2.75 -18.34
C ALA A 308 -20.09 -2.10 -18.47
N CYS A 309 -19.04 -2.89 -18.61
CA CYS A 309 -17.66 -2.41 -18.68
C CYS A 309 -17.27 -2.03 -20.12
N ARG A 310 -16.54 -0.91 -20.26
CA ARG A 310 -16.05 -0.41 -21.55
C ARG A 310 -14.54 -0.53 -21.74
N CYS A 311 -13.83 -1.27 -20.89
CA CYS A 311 -12.40 -1.49 -21.04
C CYS A 311 -12.08 -2.29 -22.32
N TYR A 312 -10.82 -2.26 -22.73
CA TYR A 312 -10.33 -2.98 -23.90
C TYR A 312 -10.74 -4.45 -23.89
N THR A 313 -10.51 -5.15 -22.79
CA THR A 313 -10.83 -6.58 -22.65
C THR A 313 -12.32 -6.86 -22.88
N CYS A 314 -13.22 -6.11 -22.20
CA CYS A 314 -14.67 -6.34 -22.32
C CYS A 314 -15.24 -5.97 -23.69
N ARG A 315 -14.59 -5.04 -24.41
CA ARG A 315 -15.04 -4.64 -25.78
C ARG A 315 -14.50 -5.54 -26.87
N THR A 316 -13.47 -6.33 -26.57
CA THR A 316 -12.72 -7.06 -27.60
C THR A 316 -12.87 -8.56 -27.49
N PHE A 317 -12.94 -9.10 -26.27
CA PHE A 317 -12.83 -10.55 -26.03
C PHE A 317 -14.05 -11.14 -25.34
N SER A 318 -14.46 -12.34 -25.80
CA SER A 318 -15.50 -13.13 -25.15
C SER A 318 -14.96 -13.88 -23.92
N ARG A 319 -15.86 -14.26 -23.01
CA ARG A 319 -15.51 -15.13 -21.89
C ARG A 319 -14.99 -16.47 -22.36
N ALA A 320 -15.49 -17.03 -23.47
CA ALA A 320 -15.01 -18.28 -24.07
C ALA A 320 -13.53 -18.16 -24.45
N TYR A 321 -13.15 -17.07 -25.14
CA TYR A 321 -11.78 -16.84 -25.54
C TYR A 321 -10.84 -16.63 -24.35
N LEU A 322 -11.21 -15.80 -23.39
CA LEU A 322 -10.41 -15.57 -22.19
C LEU A 322 -10.27 -16.83 -21.33
N ARG A 323 -11.31 -17.65 -21.26
CA ARG A 323 -11.21 -18.96 -20.63
C ARG A 323 -10.24 -19.88 -21.38
N HIS A 324 -10.30 -19.90 -22.70
CA HIS A 324 -9.36 -20.68 -23.52
C HIS A 324 -7.91 -20.30 -23.22
N LEU A 325 -7.57 -19.00 -23.28
CA LEU A 325 -6.23 -18.51 -22.95
C LEU A 325 -5.81 -18.90 -21.53
N PHE A 326 -6.69 -18.69 -20.58
CA PHE A 326 -6.41 -19.03 -19.18
C PHE A 326 -6.09 -20.53 -18.99
N MET A 327 -6.86 -21.41 -19.64
CA MET A 327 -6.66 -22.87 -19.57
C MET A 327 -5.42 -23.33 -20.34
N ALA A 328 -5.00 -22.59 -21.35
CA ALA A 328 -3.77 -22.83 -22.12
C ALA A 328 -2.51 -22.33 -21.41
N GLY A 329 -2.67 -21.45 -20.40
CA GLY A 329 -1.53 -20.85 -19.68
C GLY A 329 -0.91 -19.65 -20.38
N GLU A 330 -1.66 -19.01 -21.28
CA GLU A 330 -1.27 -17.82 -22.06
C GLU A 330 -1.63 -16.50 -21.35
#